data_303e652ac82404a0fda4dd666835cb97
#
_entry.id   303e652ac82404a0fda4dd666835cb97
#
_cell.length_a   1.000
_cell.length_b   1.000
_cell.length_c   1.000
_cell.angle_alpha   90.00
_cell.angle_beta   90.00
_cell.angle_gamma   90.00
#
_symmetry.space_group_name_H-M   'P 1'
#
loop_
_entity.id
_entity.type
_entity.pdbx_description
1 polymer ?
#
loop_
_entity_poly.entity_id
_entity_poly.type
_entity_poly.pdbx_seq_one_letter_code
_entity_poly.pdbx_strand_id
1 'polypeptide(L)'
;MANIAGTSSNASATLYTNRISGLASGMDTETMVKNMVDAQRMSSVDPLTRSKQLLEWKREDYRSINAKLMALRNAAFDIKMKTTFMAKSVESSDSAVLTATARAEALAGNYSITVSQMAKGVTKESTPVDSNWTYSGEDKTFTLTGKNGSATIYVSDGNSISDIVRKINDKSSETGIKATYDSGTNKFYLLTADTGAASKIEINDTDNILTSIFNMDVTAKTGQDAVIKFNDGSDISFSSNTFTFNNINFSLKKEGTTTITVANDFDAAVDKIKAFIEAYNTVMENISGKLSEKRNRDYEPLTKAQKEKMSDTDIELWEKEAKSGMLRGDNLLNSIYSSIRMTASNIVSGLSSKYNTLSSVGITTGDYSENGKLHLNEEDLRAALAADPEGVMNMFTQTSDTPSEKGIAVQLYEKLN
;
A
#
# COMPACT_ATOMS: atom_id res chain seq x y z
N MET A 1 26.10 -4.65 -31.37
CA MET A 1 25.71 -5.59 -32.43
C MET A 1 24.30 -5.26 -32.87
N ALA A 2 24.25 -4.86 -34.12
CA ALA A 2 23.18 -4.78 -35.12
C ALA A 2 21.73 -4.61 -34.66
N ASN A 3 21.31 -3.40 -34.91
CA ASN A 3 19.96 -2.89 -35.05
C ASN A 3 19.35 -3.46 -36.34
N ILE A 4 18.17 -4.09 -36.26
CA ILE A 4 17.37 -4.37 -37.47
C ILE A 4 16.01 -3.71 -37.24
N ALA A 5 15.89 -2.50 -37.81
CA ALA A 5 14.63 -1.83 -38.02
C ALA A 5 13.93 -2.48 -39.21
N GLY A 6 12.84 -3.21 -38.97
CA GLY A 6 11.94 -3.68 -40.01
C GLY A 6 10.90 -2.61 -40.32
N THR A 7 11.13 -1.84 -41.34
CA THR A 7 10.13 -0.98 -41.98
C THR A 7 9.19 -1.82 -42.84
N SER A 8 7.99 -2.11 -42.31
CA SER A 8 6.91 -2.62 -43.18
C SER A 8 6.27 -1.44 -43.88
N SER A 9 6.71 -1.20 -45.10
CA SER A 9 6.03 -0.34 -46.07
C SER A 9 4.75 -1.03 -46.54
N ASN A 10 3.58 -0.62 -46.02
CA ASN A 10 2.31 -0.91 -46.65
C ASN A 10 2.20 -0.10 -47.95
N ALA A 11 2.74 -0.64 -49.00
CA ALA A 11 2.44 -0.18 -50.33
C ALA A 11 1.02 -0.64 -50.69
N SER A 12 0.03 0.22 -50.43
CA SER A 12 -1.27 0.10 -51.07
C SER A 12 -1.04 0.31 -52.56
N ALA A 13 -0.92 -0.79 -53.31
CA ALA A 13 -0.93 -0.77 -54.75
C ALA A 13 -2.30 -0.26 -55.21
N THR A 14 -2.39 1.04 -55.43
CA THR A 14 -3.52 1.63 -56.12
C THR A 14 -3.38 1.18 -57.60
N LEU A 15 -4.05 0.08 -57.92
CA LEU A 15 -4.25 -0.31 -59.29
C LEU A 15 -5.15 0.76 -59.96
N TYR A 16 -4.51 1.80 -60.51
CA TYR A 16 -5.18 2.68 -61.47
C TYR A 16 -5.46 1.87 -62.74
N THR A 17 -6.55 1.11 -62.71
CA THR A 17 -7.13 0.68 -63.98
C THR A 17 -7.81 1.91 -64.56
N ASN A 18 -7.16 2.52 -65.56
CA ASN A 18 -7.81 3.48 -66.48
C ASN A 18 -8.94 2.75 -67.21
N ARG A 19 -10.07 2.57 -66.52
CA ARG A 19 -11.33 2.16 -67.15
C ARG A 19 -12.04 3.43 -67.57
N ILE A 20 -12.01 3.72 -68.85
CA ILE A 20 -12.89 4.70 -69.50
C ILE A 20 -14.30 4.11 -69.41
N SER A 21 -15.01 4.38 -68.28
CA SER A 21 -16.40 3.97 -68.13
C SER A 21 -17.30 5.01 -68.79
N GLY A 22 -18.26 4.59 -69.61
CA GLY A 22 -19.33 5.47 -70.12
C GLY A 22 -19.26 5.88 -71.53
N LEU A 23 -18.22 5.51 -72.36
CA LEU A 23 -18.10 5.93 -73.77
C LEU A 23 -19.08 5.28 -74.76
N ALA A 24 -19.72 4.16 -74.35
CA ALA A 24 -20.65 3.45 -75.28
C ALA A 24 -22.14 3.54 -74.86
N SER A 25 -22.45 3.85 -73.61
CA SER A 25 -23.85 3.86 -73.12
C SER A 25 -24.29 5.16 -72.43
N GLY A 26 -23.36 6.12 -72.21
CA GLY A 26 -23.67 7.38 -71.46
C GLY A 26 -23.99 7.18 -70.00
N MET A 27 -23.87 5.94 -69.49
CA MET A 27 -24.16 5.65 -68.08
C MET A 27 -22.85 5.65 -67.25
N ASP A 28 -22.77 6.45 -66.24
CA ASP A 28 -21.70 6.44 -65.21
C ASP A 28 -21.83 5.20 -64.31
N THR A 29 -21.28 4.07 -64.77
CA THR A 29 -21.33 2.77 -64.12
C THR A 29 -20.57 2.79 -62.78
N GLU A 30 -19.55 3.65 -62.62
CA GLU A 30 -18.79 3.79 -61.40
C GLU A 30 -19.61 4.43 -60.28
N THR A 31 -20.28 5.54 -60.60
CA THR A 31 -21.23 6.19 -59.67
C THR A 31 -22.41 5.27 -59.32
N MET A 32 -22.91 4.48 -60.29
CA MET A 32 -24.01 3.54 -60.06
C MET A 32 -23.58 2.42 -59.11
N VAL A 33 -22.42 1.79 -59.33
CA VAL A 33 -21.88 0.75 -58.41
C VAL A 33 -21.61 1.32 -57.04
N LYS A 34 -21.02 2.53 -56.95
CA LYS A 34 -20.80 3.20 -55.65
C LYS A 34 -22.12 3.44 -54.93
N ASN A 35 -23.13 3.97 -55.61
CA ASN A 35 -24.44 4.20 -55.02
C ASN A 35 -25.13 2.90 -54.53
N MET A 36 -24.99 1.80 -55.29
CA MET A 36 -25.49 0.48 -54.87
C MET A 36 -24.76 -0.06 -53.66
N VAL A 37 -23.43 0.05 -53.58
CA VAL A 37 -22.62 -0.36 -52.46
C VAL A 37 -22.96 0.50 -51.22
N ASP A 38 -23.10 1.81 -51.38
CA ASP A 38 -23.49 2.72 -50.29
C ASP A 38 -24.91 2.43 -49.79
N ALA A 39 -25.88 2.16 -50.67
CA ALA A 39 -27.23 1.75 -50.32
C ALA A 39 -27.24 0.42 -49.56
N GLN A 40 -26.46 -0.58 -49.95
CA GLN A 40 -26.30 -1.86 -49.26
C GLN A 40 -25.64 -1.66 -47.88
N ARG A 41 -24.64 -0.79 -47.81
CA ARG A 41 -23.98 -0.46 -46.54
C ARG A 41 -24.96 0.20 -45.57
N MET A 42 -25.73 1.21 -46.05
CA MET A 42 -26.73 1.93 -45.24
C MET A 42 -27.82 1.01 -44.71
N SER A 43 -28.24 0.00 -45.51
CA SER A 43 -29.34 -0.90 -45.13
C SER A 43 -28.92 -2.04 -44.23
N SER A 44 -27.67 -2.53 -44.31
CA SER A 44 -27.24 -3.76 -43.63
C SER A 44 -26.08 -3.55 -42.68
N VAL A 45 -25.05 -2.77 -43.05
CA VAL A 45 -23.83 -2.64 -42.26
C VAL A 45 -23.92 -1.51 -41.22
N ASP A 46 -24.44 -0.36 -41.59
CA ASP A 46 -24.53 0.80 -40.68
C ASP A 46 -25.40 0.54 -39.47
N PRO A 47 -26.58 -0.12 -39.55
CA PRO A 47 -27.37 -0.46 -38.34
C PRO A 47 -26.62 -1.41 -37.40
N LEU A 48 -25.87 -2.40 -37.94
CA LEU A 48 -25.06 -3.30 -37.09
C LEU A 48 -23.92 -2.58 -36.42
N THR A 49 -23.26 -1.67 -37.16
CA THR A 49 -22.17 -0.85 -36.63
C THR A 49 -22.66 0.06 -35.47
N ARG A 50 -23.82 0.71 -35.66
CA ARG A 50 -24.47 1.52 -34.61
C ARG A 50 -24.86 0.68 -33.40
N SER A 51 -25.45 -0.49 -33.62
CA SER A 51 -25.82 -1.41 -32.55
C SER A 51 -24.59 -1.86 -31.75
N LYS A 52 -23.51 -2.21 -32.45
CA LYS A 52 -22.23 -2.53 -31.83
C LYS A 52 -21.72 -1.37 -30.97
N GLN A 53 -21.72 -0.15 -31.52
CA GLN A 53 -21.26 1.04 -30.80
C GLN A 53 -22.09 1.34 -29.54
N LEU A 54 -23.40 1.16 -29.59
CA LEU A 54 -24.30 1.30 -28.44
C LEU A 54 -23.95 0.25 -27.34
N LEU A 55 -23.68 -0.98 -27.73
CA LEU A 55 -23.28 -2.04 -26.79
C LEU A 55 -21.90 -1.75 -26.18
N GLU A 56 -20.96 -1.22 -26.97
CA GLU A 56 -19.65 -0.82 -26.46
C GLU A 56 -19.77 0.31 -25.43
N TRP A 57 -20.55 1.35 -25.71
CA TRP A 57 -20.78 2.44 -24.75
C TRP A 57 -21.52 1.97 -23.49
N LYS A 58 -22.53 1.10 -23.65
CA LYS A 58 -23.21 0.49 -22.49
C LYS A 58 -22.24 -0.32 -21.63
N ARG A 59 -21.34 -1.07 -22.25
CA ARG A 59 -20.28 -1.82 -21.56
C ARG A 59 -19.30 -0.88 -20.83
N GLU A 60 -18.93 0.24 -21.43
CA GLU A 60 -18.08 1.26 -20.79
C GLU A 60 -18.75 1.86 -19.57
N ASP A 61 -20.02 2.22 -19.64
CA ASP A 61 -20.80 2.72 -18.52
C ASP A 61 -20.83 1.70 -17.35
N TYR A 62 -21.10 0.43 -17.63
CA TYR A 62 -21.05 -0.62 -16.60
C TYR A 62 -19.66 -0.79 -16.01
N ARG A 63 -18.60 -0.72 -16.82
CA ARG A 63 -17.22 -0.79 -16.32
C ARG A 63 -16.89 0.39 -15.41
N SER A 64 -17.33 1.58 -15.79
CA SER A 64 -17.15 2.78 -14.98
C SER A 64 -17.84 2.66 -13.61
N ILE A 65 -19.10 2.19 -13.61
CA ILE A 65 -19.85 1.93 -12.37
C ILE A 65 -19.18 0.83 -11.55
N ASN A 66 -18.75 -0.26 -12.18
CA ASN A 66 -18.08 -1.37 -11.51
C ASN A 66 -16.79 -0.90 -10.81
N ALA A 67 -16.00 -0.02 -11.44
CA ALA A 67 -14.81 0.54 -10.82
C ALA A 67 -15.14 1.31 -9.53
N LYS A 68 -16.26 2.06 -9.51
CA LYS A 68 -16.73 2.77 -8.32
C LYS A 68 -17.27 1.83 -7.25
N LEU A 69 -17.97 0.77 -7.64
CA LEU A 69 -18.41 -0.30 -6.72
C LEU A 69 -17.21 -1.00 -6.08
N MET A 70 -16.14 -1.25 -6.85
CA MET A 70 -14.90 -1.79 -6.30
C MET A 70 -14.22 -0.84 -5.31
N ALA A 71 -14.25 0.47 -5.57
CA ALA A 71 -13.73 1.47 -4.63
C ALA A 71 -14.54 1.45 -3.32
N LEU A 72 -15.86 1.42 -3.39
CA LEU A 72 -16.74 1.29 -2.22
C LEU A 72 -16.49 -0.03 -1.48
N ARG A 73 -16.36 -1.15 -2.21
CA ARG A 73 -16.02 -2.44 -1.60
C ARG A 73 -14.71 -2.38 -0.83
N ASN A 74 -13.68 -1.75 -1.40
CA ASN A 74 -12.38 -1.61 -0.75
C ASN A 74 -12.47 -0.69 0.49
N ALA A 75 -13.20 0.41 0.42
CA ALA A 75 -13.45 1.26 1.57
C ALA A 75 -14.25 0.54 2.68
N ALA A 76 -15.25 -0.25 2.30
CA ALA A 76 -15.98 -1.11 3.24
C ALA A 76 -15.07 -2.21 3.84
N PHE A 77 -14.12 -2.76 3.06
CA PHE A 77 -13.11 -3.68 3.57
C PHE A 77 -12.24 -3.03 4.65
N ASP A 78 -11.79 -1.80 4.42
CA ASP A 78 -10.95 -1.08 5.38
C ASP A 78 -11.66 -0.88 6.72
N ILE A 79 -12.94 -0.46 6.71
CA ILE A 79 -13.71 -0.21 7.94
C ILE A 79 -14.34 -1.46 8.55
N LYS A 80 -14.39 -2.61 7.85
CA LYS A 80 -14.79 -3.89 8.48
C LYS A 80 -13.66 -4.50 9.30
N MET A 81 -12.43 -4.00 9.18
CA MET A 81 -11.28 -4.51 9.93
C MET A 81 -11.25 -3.88 11.32
N LYS A 82 -11.30 -4.71 12.38
CA LYS A 82 -11.24 -4.26 13.78
C LYS A 82 -10.00 -3.40 14.07
N THR A 83 -8.88 -3.71 13.41
CA THR A 83 -7.62 -2.97 13.56
C THR A 83 -7.74 -1.49 13.20
N THR A 84 -8.67 -1.11 12.32
CA THR A 84 -8.94 0.29 11.96
C THR A 84 -9.41 1.10 13.16
N PHE A 85 -10.19 0.50 14.07
CA PHE A 85 -10.73 1.17 15.25
C PHE A 85 -9.85 1.00 16.49
N MET A 86 -8.85 0.13 16.43
CA MET A 86 -7.96 -0.20 17.56
C MET A 86 -6.60 0.48 17.44
N ALA A 87 -6.44 1.40 16.49
CA ALA A 87 -5.20 2.15 16.34
C ALA A 87 -4.88 2.93 17.61
N LYS A 88 -3.58 3.01 17.92
CA LYS A 88 -3.08 3.72 19.11
C LYS A 88 -2.12 4.82 18.65
N SER A 89 -2.23 5.96 19.28
CA SER A 89 -1.21 7.01 19.25
C SER A 89 -0.29 6.87 20.45
N VAL A 90 0.97 7.23 20.26
CA VAL A 90 1.95 7.27 21.37
C VAL A 90 2.70 8.58 21.27
N GLU A 91 2.65 9.34 22.34
CA GLU A 91 3.43 10.56 22.51
C GLU A 91 4.48 10.37 23.60
N SER A 92 5.71 10.81 23.33
CA SER A 92 6.79 10.86 24.31
C SER A 92 7.02 12.31 24.73
N SER A 93 7.04 12.56 26.05
CA SER A 93 7.33 13.89 26.60
C SER A 93 8.76 14.37 26.29
N ASP A 94 9.70 13.44 26.07
CA ASP A 94 11.04 13.70 25.52
C ASP A 94 11.41 12.67 24.46
N SER A 95 11.13 13.01 23.21
CA SER A 95 11.45 12.16 22.04
C SER A 95 12.95 12.02 21.77
N ALA A 96 13.79 12.80 22.45
CA ALA A 96 15.24 12.64 22.41
C ALA A 96 15.73 11.52 23.34
N VAL A 97 14.96 11.15 24.39
CA VAL A 97 15.24 9.97 25.24
C VAL A 97 14.80 8.69 24.53
N LEU A 98 13.54 8.64 24.10
CA LEU A 98 13.00 7.51 23.35
C LEU A 98 11.82 7.92 22.49
N THR A 99 11.58 7.13 21.47
CA THR A 99 10.31 7.12 20.71
C THR A 99 9.65 5.75 20.87
N ALA A 100 8.31 5.73 20.79
CA ALA A 100 7.57 4.49 20.86
C ALA A 100 6.41 4.47 19.88
N THR A 101 5.98 3.26 19.51
CA THR A 101 4.73 3.00 18.78
C THR A 101 3.98 1.89 19.50
N ALA A 102 2.66 1.94 19.52
CA ALA A 102 1.86 0.94 20.19
C ALA A 102 1.12 0.05 19.19
N ARG A 103 0.95 -1.21 19.55
CA ARG A 103 0.06 -2.15 18.85
C ARG A 103 -1.37 -1.94 19.32
N ALA A 104 -2.33 -2.46 18.58
CA ALA A 104 -3.76 -2.36 18.89
C ALA A 104 -4.13 -2.82 20.31
N GLU A 105 -3.42 -3.83 20.81
CA GLU A 105 -3.66 -4.45 22.13
C GLU A 105 -2.96 -3.71 23.28
N ALA A 106 -2.19 -2.65 23.00
CA ALA A 106 -1.56 -1.86 24.05
C ALA A 106 -2.62 -1.16 24.91
N LEU A 107 -2.42 -1.20 26.21
CA LEU A 107 -3.32 -0.50 27.15
C LEU A 107 -3.09 1.01 27.05
N ALA A 108 -4.18 1.77 26.96
CA ALA A 108 -4.11 3.23 27.03
C ALA A 108 -3.71 3.67 28.44
N GLY A 109 -2.87 4.68 28.54
CA GLY A 109 -2.40 5.20 29.82
C GLY A 109 -1.08 5.98 29.69
N ASN A 110 -0.65 6.51 30.82
CA ASN A 110 0.63 7.20 30.95
C ASN A 110 1.64 6.28 31.63
N TYR A 111 2.80 6.14 31.04
CA TYR A 111 3.86 5.26 31.52
C TYR A 111 5.16 6.05 31.68
N SER A 112 5.71 6.05 32.88
CA SER A 112 7.04 6.60 33.14
C SER A 112 8.10 5.59 32.72
N ILE A 113 9.02 6.01 31.85
CA ILE A 113 10.13 5.16 31.39
C ILE A 113 11.43 5.82 31.75
N THR A 114 12.24 5.15 32.57
CA THR A 114 13.60 5.58 32.87
C THR A 114 14.58 4.67 32.14
N VAL A 115 15.35 5.22 31.20
CA VAL A 115 16.44 4.54 30.51
C VAL A 115 17.70 4.73 31.34
N SER A 116 18.09 3.70 32.10
CA SER A 116 19.27 3.74 32.96
C SER A 116 20.55 3.42 32.18
N GLN A 117 20.46 2.63 31.14
CA GLN A 117 21.59 2.19 30.33
C GLN A 117 21.13 1.88 28.89
N MET A 118 21.97 2.24 27.93
CA MET A 118 21.78 1.88 26.52
C MET A 118 22.46 0.55 26.19
N ALA A 119 21.83 -0.26 25.33
CA ALA A 119 22.50 -1.43 24.80
C ALA A 119 23.67 -1.02 23.90
N LYS A 120 24.82 -1.67 24.06
CA LYS A 120 26.00 -1.49 23.25
C LYS A 120 26.55 -2.84 22.79
N GLY A 121 27.01 -2.88 21.55
CA GLY A 121 27.85 -3.97 21.07
C GLY A 121 29.31 -3.76 21.41
N VAL A 122 30.16 -4.61 20.89
CA VAL A 122 31.62 -4.52 21.03
C VAL A 122 32.22 -3.99 19.73
N THR A 123 33.13 -3.07 19.89
CA THR A 123 34.04 -2.62 18.83
C THR A 123 35.48 -2.79 19.30
N LYS A 124 36.32 -3.35 18.43
CA LYS A 124 37.76 -3.40 18.55
C LYS A 124 38.38 -2.72 17.34
N GLU A 125 39.44 -1.98 17.56
CA GLU A 125 40.15 -1.28 16.49
C GLU A 125 41.62 -1.61 16.49
N SER A 126 42.25 -1.54 15.32
CA SER A 126 43.70 -1.63 15.16
C SER A 126 44.36 -0.27 15.33
N THR A 127 45.68 -0.24 15.48
CA THR A 127 46.45 0.94 15.10
C THR A 127 46.36 1.16 13.56
N PRO A 128 46.73 2.36 13.04
CA PRO A 128 46.75 2.57 11.60
C PRO A 128 47.63 1.56 10.86
N VAL A 129 47.09 0.98 9.80
CA VAL A 129 47.77 -0.01 8.92
C VAL A 129 47.67 0.51 7.49
N ASP A 130 48.73 0.45 6.71
CA ASP A 130 48.78 0.90 5.32
C ASP A 130 47.69 0.15 4.49
N SER A 131 46.93 0.88 3.72
CA SER A 131 45.90 0.32 2.83
C SER A 131 46.47 -0.65 1.78
N ASN A 132 47.72 -0.51 1.40
CA ASN A 132 48.42 -1.39 0.46
C ASN A 132 49.09 -2.58 1.14
N TRP A 133 48.91 -2.72 2.46
CA TRP A 133 49.50 -3.86 3.17
C TRP A 133 48.98 -5.19 2.63
N THR A 134 49.89 -6.10 2.40
CA THR A 134 49.62 -7.49 2.05
C THR A 134 50.41 -8.40 2.96
N TYR A 135 49.80 -9.52 3.34
CA TYR A 135 50.49 -10.53 4.12
C TYR A 135 51.54 -11.23 3.27
N SER A 136 52.73 -11.47 3.83
CA SER A 136 53.79 -12.29 3.20
C SER A 136 54.34 -13.24 4.23
N GLY A 137 54.30 -14.54 3.92
CA GLY A 137 54.81 -15.63 4.77
C GLY A 137 53.98 -16.89 4.71
N GLU A 138 54.30 -17.82 5.60
CA GLU A 138 53.55 -19.08 5.72
C GLU A 138 52.09 -18.82 6.16
N ASP A 139 51.18 -19.73 5.80
CA ASP A 139 49.78 -19.67 6.19
C ASP A 139 49.63 -19.60 7.71
N LYS A 140 48.81 -18.64 8.14
CA LYS A 140 48.52 -18.37 9.55
C LYS A 140 47.04 -18.40 9.80
N THR A 141 46.66 -18.54 11.06
CA THR A 141 45.26 -18.58 11.49
C THR A 141 45.05 -17.76 12.74
N PHE A 142 43.82 -17.28 12.88
CA PHE A 142 43.27 -16.82 14.14
C PHE A 142 41.79 -17.23 14.25
N THR A 143 41.31 -17.39 15.47
CA THR A 143 39.92 -17.76 15.71
C THR A 143 39.16 -16.60 16.36
N LEU A 144 37.99 -16.27 15.80
CA LEU A 144 37.06 -15.32 16.36
C LEU A 144 35.90 -16.06 17.00
N THR A 145 35.61 -15.74 18.25
CA THR A 145 34.46 -16.27 18.99
C THR A 145 33.53 -15.11 19.35
N GLY A 146 32.33 -15.18 18.84
CA GLY A 146 31.28 -14.19 19.12
C GLY A 146 30.05 -14.81 19.76
N LYS A 147 28.93 -14.11 19.72
CA LYS A 147 27.66 -14.56 20.30
C LYS A 147 27.13 -15.86 19.70
N ASN A 148 27.29 -16.05 18.37
CA ASN A 148 26.70 -17.17 17.65
C ASN A 148 27.60 -18.41 17.64
N GLY A 149 28.91 -18.28 17.89
CA GLY A 149 29.87 -19.35 17.88
C GLY A 149 31.25 -18.86 17.48
N SER A 150 32.09 -19.80 17.03
CA SER A 150 33.50 -19.59 16.69
C SER A 150 33.78 -19.93 15.24
N ALA A 151 34.68 -19.17 14.60
CA ALA A 151 35.16 -19.48 13.28
C ALA A 151 36.67 -19.18 13.19
N THR A 152 37.43 -20.07 12.50
CA THR A 152 38.83 -19.87 12.21
C THR A 152 39.00 -19.14 10.87
N ILE A 153 39.80 -18.12 10.86
CA ILE A 153 40.15 -17.31 9.69
C ILE A 153 41.54 -17.67 9.25
N TYR A 154 41.71 -18.02 7.99
CA TYR A 154 42.99 -18.41 7.38
C TYR A 154 43.55 -17.21 6.62
N VAL A 155 44.80 -16.88 6.89
CA VAL A 155 45.56 -15.80 6.23
C VAL A 155 46.74 -16.41 5.49
N SER A 156 46.71 -16.34 4.16
CA SER A 156 47.72 -16.89 3.28
C SER A 156 48.55 -15.81 2.60
N ASP A 157 49.71 -16.18 2.07
CA ASP A 157 50.57 -15.26 1.33
C ASP A 157 49.80 -14.47 0.26
N GLY A 158 50.06 -13.18 0.14
CA GLY A 158 49.41 -12.29 -0.78
C GLY A 158 48.03 -11.76 -0.32
N ASN A 159 47.48 -12.21 0.83
CA ASN A 159 46.19 -11.66 1.31
C ASN A 159 46.32 -10.18 1.70
N SER A 160 45.43 -9.36 1.13
CA SER A 160 45.28 -7.95 1.51
C SER A 160 44.40 -7.80 2.75
N ILE A 161 44.36 -6.59 3.33
CA ILE A 161 43.38 -6.23 4.40
C ILE A 161 41.96 -6.52 3.94
N SER A 162 41.63 -6.18 2.69
CA SER A 162 40.29 -6.42 2.12
C SER A 162 39.95 -7.91 2.05
N ASP A 163 40.90 -8.78 1.78
CA ASP A 163 40.70 -10.22 1.80
C ASP A 163 40.41 -10.72 3.20
N ILE A 164 41.13 -10.22 4.22
CA ILE A 164 40.88 -10.56 5.62
C ILE A 164 39.50 -10.10 6.05
N VAL A 165 39.13 -8.85 5.71
CA VAL A 165 37.79 -8.31 5.98
C VAL A 165 36.69 -9.19 5.36
N ARG A 166 36.86 -9.59 4.09
CA ARG A 166 35.90 -10.47 3.41
C ARG A 166 35.81 -11.83 4.12
N LYS A 167 36.91 -12.49 4.40
CA LYS A 167 36.94 -13.79 5.08
C LYS A 167 36.25 -13.76 6.43
N ILE A 168 36.41 -12.69 7.21
CA ILE A 168 35.70 -12.51 8.48
C ILE A 168 34.22 -12.33 8.23
N ASN A 169 33.84 -11.48 7.25
CA ASN A 169 32.44 -11.20 6.96
C ASN A 169 31.69 -12.42 6.38
N ASP A 170 32.37 -13.28 5.62
CA ASP A 170 31.84 -14.57 5.16
C ASP A 170 31.47 -15.50 6.33
N LYS A 171 32.16 -15.33 7.48
CA LYS A 171 31.90 -16.06 8.73
C LYS A 171 31.03 -15.32 9.72
N SER A 172 30.46 -14.18 9.33
CA SER A 172 29.68 -13.34 10.26
C SER A 172 28.40 -14.01 10.76
N SER A 173 27.76 -14.87 9.97
CA SER A 173 26.59 -15.65 10.41
C SER A 173 26.95 -16.70 11.49
N GLU A 174 28.15 -17.27 11.41
CA GLU A 174 28.66 -18.27 12.36
C GLU A 174 29.13 -17.60 13.68
N THR A 175 29.72 -16.41 13.59
CA THR A 175 30.33 -15.76 14.75
C THR A 175 29.47 -14.63 15.33
N GLY A 176 28.67 -13.92 14.51
CA GLY A 176 28.06 -12.66 14.88
C GLY A 176 29.03 -11.47 14.90
N ILE A 177 30.24 -11.64 14.29
CA ILE A 177 31.27 -10.61 14.20
C ILE A 177 31.39 -10.15 12.75
N LYS A 178 31.53 -8.84 12.53
CA LYS A 178 31.83 -8.21 11.24
C LYS A 178 33.16 -7.48 11.31
N ALA A 179 33.82 -7.35 10.17
CA ALA A 179 35.03 -6.58 10.00
C ALA A 179 34.80 -5.46 8.98
N THR A 180 35.52 -4.38 9.16
CA THR A 180 35.62 -3.28 8.18
C THR A 180 37.01 -2.64 8.26
N TYR A 181 37.46 -2.06 7.16
CA TYR A 181 38.64 -1.23 7.10
C TYR A 181 38.22 0.18 6.64
N ASP A 182 38.61 1.18 7.39
CA ASP A 182 38.37 2.59 7.06
C ASP A 182 39.64 3.22 6.50
N SER A 183 39.62 3.54 5.22
CA SER A 183 40.76 4.16 4.51
C SER A 183 41.00 5.62 4.94
N GLY A 184 40.04 6.29 5.59
CA GLY A 184 40.21 7.65 6.08
C GLY A 184 41.09 7.71 7.34
N THR A 185 40.96 6.71 8.20
CA THR A 185 41.74 6.56 9.45
C THR A 185 42.84 5.51 9.34
N ASN A 186 42.86 4.75 8.24
CA ASN A 186 43.73 3.58 8.03
C ASN A 186 43.59 2.51 9.13
N LYS A 187 42.39 2.35 9.69
CA LYS A 187 42.15 1.41 10.77
C LYS A 187 41.29 0.24 10.34
N PHE A 188 41.62 -0.93 10.88
CA PHE A 188 40.82 -2.13 10.79
C PHE A 188 39.94 -2.25 12.05
N TYR A 189 38.68 -2.57 11.89
CA TYR A 189 37.70 -2.71 12.95
C TYR A 189 37.07 -4.10 12.96
N LEU A 190 36.88 -4.64 14.16
CA LEU A 190 35.96 -5.75 14.43
C LEU A 190 34.78 -5.23 15.25
N LEU A 191 33.59 -5.56 14.81
CA LEU A 191 32.33 -5.14 15.44
C LEU A 191 31.42 -6.34 15.61
N THR A 192 30.67 -6.34 16.72
CA THR A 192 29.55 -7.29 16.84
C THR A 192 28.39 -6.84 15.94
N ALA A 193 27.71 -7.79 15.32
CA ALA A 193 26.53 -7.51 14.50
C ALA A 193 25.36 -7.00 15.33
N ASP A 194 25.26 -7.48 16.57
CA ASP A 194 24.22 -7.16 17.54
C ASP A 194 24.78 -6.36 18.72
N THR A 195 23.87 -5.78 19.50
CA THR A 195 24.16 -5.20 20.82
C THR A 195 23.80 -6.20 21.94
N GLY A 196 24.02 -5.81 23.19
CA GLY A 196 23.62 -6.57 24.36
C GLY A 196 24.75 -7.33 25.02
N ALA A 197 24.53 -7.78 26.25
CA ALA A 197 25.52 -8.46 27.09
C ALA A 197 26.02 -9.80 26.50
N ALA A 198 25.18 -10.46 25.69
CA ALA A 198 25.56 -11.69 25.00
C ALA A 198 26.49 -11.45 23.80
N SER A 199 26.53 -10.21 23.28
CA SER A 199 27.44 -9.83 22.19
C SER A 199 28.85 -9.74 22.70
N LYS A 200 29.78 -10.49 22.10
CA LYS A 200 31.19 -10.55 22.52
C LYS A 200 32.14 -10.67 21.33
N ILE A 201 33.36 -10.24 21.54
CA ILE A 201 34.50 -10.52 20.68
C ILE A 201 35.60 -11.11 21.53
N GLU A 202 35.82 -12.41 21.37
CA GLU A 202 37.00 -13.13 21.90
C GLU A 202 37.87 -13.50 20.71
N ILE A 203 39.17 -13.26 20.84
CA ILE A 203 40.15 -13.47 19.79
C ILE A 203 41.18 -14.46 20.31
N ASN A 204 41.32 -15.60 19.62
CA ASN A 204 42.45 -16.49 19.82
C ASN A 204 43.40 -16.31 18.64
N ASP A 205 44.48 -15.54 18.88
CA ASP A 205 45.49 -15.13 17.88
C ASP A 205 46.81 -15.85 18.12
N THR A 206 46.77 -17.18 18.07
CA THR A 206 47.95 -18.04 18.33
C THR A 206 49.14 -17.71 17.43
N ASP A 207 48.87 -17.35 16.19
CA ASP A 207 49.87 -16.99 15.19
C ASP A 207 50.25 -15.51 15.17
N ASN A 208 49.74 -14.72 16.14
CA ASN A 208 50.04 -13.32 16.33
C ASN A 208 49.78 -12.42 15.12
N ILE A 209 48.71 -12.68 14.37
CA ILE A 209 48.36 -11.85 13.20
C ILE A 209 47.74 -10.51 13.66
N LEU A 210 46.68 -10.59 14.48
CA LEU A 210 45.97 -9.41 14.91
C LEU A 210 46.78 -8.57 15.91
N THR A 211 47.56 -9.23 16.75
CA THR A 211 48.45 -8.58 17.72
C THR A 211 49.68 -7.95 17.10
N SER A 212 50.41 -8.65 16.21
CA SER A 212 51.66 -8.13 15.68
C SER A 212 51.50 -7.23 14.46
N ILE A 213 50.52 -7.49 13.59
CA ILE A 213 50.32 -6.76 12.34
C ILE A 213 49.35 -5.61 12.54
N PHE A 214 48.23 -5.89 13.17
CA PHE A 214 47.18 -4.90 13.39
C PHE A 214 47.31 -4.18 14.74
N ASN A 215 48.23 -4.63 15.60
CA ASN A 215 48.41 -4.16 16.98
C ASN A 215 47.04 -3.96 17.69
N MET A 216 46.21 -4.98 17.56
CA MET A 216 44.86 -5.00 18.10
C MET A 216 44.85 -5.61 19.49
N ASP A 217 44.08 -5.03 20.39
CA ASP A 217 43.80 -5.61 21.71
C ASP A 217 42.95 -6.89 21.57
N VAL A 218 43.54 -8.05 21.93
CA VAL A 218 42.87 -9.37 21.83
C VAL A 218 42.14 -9.77 23.13
N THR A 219 42.13 -8.94 24.17
CA THR A 219 41.42 -9.24 25.42
C THR A 219 39.90 -9.38 25.14
N ALA A 220 39.29 -10.42 25.74
CA ALA A 220 37.88 -10.65 25.55
C ALA A 220 37.04 -9.41 26.01
N LYS A 221 36.07 -9.03 25.20
CA LYS A 221 35.21 -7.89 25.48
C LYS A 221 33.73 -8.28 25.22
N THR A 222 32.86 -7.88 26.14
CA THR A 222 31.41 -8.10 26.03
C THR A 222 30.67 -6.78 25.87
N GLY A 223 29.54 -6.85 25.20
CA GLY A 223 28.60 -5.72 25.11
C GLY A 223 27.81 -5.53 26.41
N GLN A 224 26.85 -4.68 26.37
CA GLN A 224 25.94 -4.43 27.50
C GLN A 224 24.50 -4.34 27.01
N ASP A 225 23.57 -4.78 27.85
CA ASP A 225 22.13 -4.66 27.59
C ASP A 225 21.64 -3.23 27.81
N ALA A 226 20.55 -2.86 27.18
CA ALA A 226 19.76 -1.73 27.61
C ALA A 226 19.05 -2.09 28.92
N VAL A 227 18.98 -1.14 29.84
CA VAL A 227 18.25 -1.29 31.10
C VAL A 227 17.26 -0.16 31.23
N ILE A 228 16.00 -0.54 31.43
CA ILE A 228 14.92 0.42 31.66
C ILE A 228 14.17 0.10 32.96
N LYS A 229 13.52 1.12 33.52
CA LYS A 229 12.45 0.96 34.54
C LYS A 229 11.13 1.40 33.90
N PHE A 230 10.09 0.60 34.14
CA PHE A 230 8.73 0.87 33.67
C PHE A 230 7.87 1.19 34.91
N ASN A 231 7.31 2.41 34.98
CA ASN A 231 6.50 2.89 36.11
C ASN A 231 7.19 2.70 37.47
N ASP A 232 8.46 3.09 37.56
CA ASP A 232 9.27 2.95 38.79
C ASP A 232 9.41 1.51 39.35
N GLY A 233 9.14 0.52 38.47
CA GLY A 233 9.33 -0.89 38.80
C GLY A 233 10.80 -1.31 38.80
N SER A 234 11.02 -2.63 38.84
CA SER A 234 12.36 -3.20 38.77
C SER A 234 13.02 -2.94 37.45
N ASP A 235 14.34 -3.04 37.41
CA ASP A 235 15.14 -2.98 36.18
C ASP A 235 14.75 -4.13 35.23
N ILE A 236 14.54 -3.79 33.99
CA ILE A 236 14.24 -4.72 32.90
C ILE A 236 15.32 -4.55 31.85
N SER A 237 15.97 -5.66 31.45
CA SER A 237 17.07 -5.67 30.51
C SER A 237 16.62 -6.13 29.14
N PHE A 238 17.13 -5.47 28.10
CA PHE A 238 16.93 -5.82 26.68
C PHE A 238 18.26 -5.81 25.93
N SER A 239 18.47 -6.80 25.10
CA SER A 239 19.72 -6.91 24.31
C SER A 239 19.85 -5.86 23.20
N SER A 240 18.81 -5.09 22.92
CA SER A 240 18.76 -4.07 21.88
C SER A 240 18.14 -2.78 22.39
N ASN A 241 18.49 -1.65 21.76
CA ASN A 241 17.82 -0.36 21.97
C ASN A 241 16.45 -0.27 21.30
N THR A 242 16.08 -1.27 20.51
CA THR A 242 14.75 -1.40 19.90
C THR A 242 14.15 -2.73 20.31
N PHE A 243 13.03 -2.69 21.03
CA PHE A 243 12.35 -3.87 21.58
C PHE A 243 10.85 -3.63 21.75
N THR A 244 10.11 -4.72 21.94
CA THR A 244 8.67 -4.67 22.26
C THR A 244 8.46 -5.08 23.72
N PHE A 245 7.72 -4.27 24.45
CA PHE A 245 7.29 -4.57 25.81
C PHE A 245 5.85 -4.07 26.02
N ASN A 246 4.99 -4.87 26.64
CA ASN A 246 3.56 -4.58 26.86
C ASN A 246 2.81 -4.10 25.59
N ASN A 247 3.09 -4.71 24.44
CA ASN A 247 2.56 -4.33 23.12
C ASN A 247 2.95 -2.92 22.64
N ILE A 248 4.00 -2.34 23.26
CA ILE A 248 4.59 -1.07 22.85
C ILE A 248 5.99 -1.38 22.30
N ASN A 249 6.27 -0.88 21.10
CA ASN A 249 7.59 -0.95 20.49
C ASN A 249 8.36 0.31 20.91
N PHE A 250 9.44 0.12 21.61
CA PHE A 250 10.33 1.18 22.08
C PHE A 250 11.55 1.31 21.16
N SER A 251 12.02 2.53 20.96
CA SER A 251 13.30 2.85 20.34
C SER A 251 14.02 3.86 21.23
N LEU A 252 14.98 3.37 21.99
CA LEU A 252 15.80 4.15 22.92
C LEU A 252 16.82 4.97 22.11
N LYS A 253 17.07 6.22 22.51
CA LYS A 253 18.02 7.13 21.86
C LYS A 253 19.10 7.64 22.79
N LYS A 254 18.77 7.89 24.06
CA LYS A 254 19.72 8.28 25.12
C LYS A 254 19.21 7.87 26.48
N GLU A 255 20.07 7.87 27.47
CA GLU A 255 19.72 7.72 28.87
C GLU A 255 18.91 8.92 29.38
N GLY A 256 17.96 8.67 30.28
CA GLY A 256 17.08 9.70 30.81
C GLY A 256 15.70 9.15 31.17
N THR A 257 14.85 10.01 31.71
CA THR A 257 13.46 9.67 32.06
C THR A 257 12.51 10.44 31.21
N THR A 258 11.49 9.77 30.66
CA THR A 258 10.42 10.36 29.88
C THR A 258 9.09 9.67 30.21
N THR A 259 8.00 10.36 30.00
CA THR A 259 6.65 9.78 30.07
C THR A 259 6.13 9.54 28.66
N ILE A 260 5.67 8.33 28.39
CA ILE A 260 4.91 8.03 27.18
C ILE A 260 3.41 8.01 27.51
N THR A 261 2.62 8.63 26.64
CA THR A 261 1.16 8.60 26.70
C THR A 261 0.67 7.74 25.55
N VAL A 262 0.02 6.64 25.88
CA VAL A 262 -0.66 5.76 24.90
C VAL A 262 -2.14 6.09 24.92
N ALA A 263 -2.70 6.48 23.79
CA ALA A 263 -4.11 6.81 23.65
C ALA A 263 -4.74 6.05 22.46
N ASN A 264 -6.06 5.97 22.43
CA ASN A 264 -6.75 5.50 21.23
C ASN A 264 -6.59 6.56 20.11
N ASP A 265 -6.22 6.12 18.92
CA ASP A 265 -6.15 6.97 17.75
C ASP A 265 -7.46 6.86 16.97
N PHE A 266 -8.37 7.77 17.23
CA PHE A 266 -9.63 7.83 16.50
C PHE A 266 -9.51 8.54 15.16
N ASP A 267 -8.42 9.28 14.89
CA ASP A 267 -8.23 10.00 13.64
C ASP A 267 -8.16 9.04 12.46
N ALA A 268 -7.40 7.97 12.60
CA ALA A 268 -7.32 6.93 11.57
C ALA A 268 -8.68 6.28 11.26
N ALA A 269 -9.50 6.01 12.30
CA ALA A 269 -10.84 5.47 12.13
C ALA A 269 -11.78 6.48 11.45
N VAL A 270 -11.74 7.73 11.88
CA VAL A 270 -12.55 8.82 11.28
C VAL A 270 -12.19 9.02 9.82
N ASP A 271 -10.91 9.04 9.46
CA ASP A 271 -10.45 9.19 8.08
C ASP A 271 -10.93 8.03 7.18
N LYS A 272 -10.87 6.80 7.69
CA LYS A 272 -11.38 5.63 6.96
C LYS A 272 -12.90 5.68 6.78
N ILE A 273 -13.65 6.14 7.79
CA ILE A 273 -15.10 6.33 7.69
C ILE A 273 -15.43 7.44 6.69
N LYS A 274 -14.67 8.54 6.66
CA LYS A 274 -14.83 9.61 5.64
C LYS A 274 -14.64 9.07 4.24
N ALA A 275 -13.55 8.32 4.01
CA ALA A 275 -13.28 7.70 2.71
C ALA A 275 -14.40 6.72 2.29
N PHE A 276 -14.96 5.98 3.24
CA PHE A 276 -16.10 5.10 2.98
C PHE A 276 -17.35 5.90 2.58
N ILE A 277 -17.67 6.98 3.28
CA ILE A 277 -18.82 7.84 2.97
C ILE A 277 -18.66 8.48 1.58
N GLU A 278 -17.47 8.94 1.24
CA GLU A 278 -17.16 9.51 -0.07
C GLU A 278 -17.33 8.48 -1.20
N ALA A 279 -16.80 7.28 -1.01
CA ALA A 279 -16.96 6.18 -1.96
C ALA A 279 -18.44 5.77 -2.12
N TYR A 280 -19.17 5.68 -1.00
CA TYR A 280 -20.61 5.42 -0.98
C TYR A 280 -21.38 6.50 -1.77
N ASN A 281 -21.15 7.77 -1.47
CA ASN A 281 -21.81 8.89 -2.13
C ASN A 281 -21.49 8.92 -3.63
N THR A 282 -20.26 8.63 -4.01
CA THR A 282 -19.83 8.54 -5.41
C THR A 282 -20.62 7.46 -6.17
N VAL A 283 -20.82 6.30 -5.56
CA VAL A 283 -21.61 5.21 -6.16
C VAL A 283 -23.09 5.62 -6.27
N MET A 284 -23.66 6.14 -5.18
CA MET A 284 -25.08 6.54 -5.14
C MET A 284 -25.40 7.61 -6.19
N GLU A 285 -24.55 8.63 -6.31
CA GLU A 285 -24.70 9.70 -7.29
C GLU A 285 -24.58 9.20 -8.73
N ASN A 286 -23.56 8.38 -9.00
CA ASN A 286 -23.35 7.86 -10.35
C ASN A 286 -24.46 6.92 -10.80
N ILE A 287 -24.89 5.99 -9.95
CA ILE A 287 -25.97 5.05 -10.31
C ILE A 287 -27.29 5.81 -10.46
N SER A 288 -27.67 6.66 -9.51
CA SER A 288 -28.91 7.44 -9.60
C SER A 288 -28.93 8.35 -10.81
N GLY A 289 -27.81 9.01 -11.12
CA GLY A 289 -27.65 9.82 -12.33
C GLY A 289 -27.88 9.01 -13.60
N LYS A 290 -27.23 7.85 -13.75
CA LYS A 290 -27.41 6.99 -14.93
C LYS A 290 -28.82 6.39 -15.04
N LEU A 291 -29.47 6.07 -13.92
CA LEU A 291 -30.83 5.55 -13.90
C LEU A 291 -31.88 6.62 -14.30
N SER A 292 -31.63 7.89 -13.99
CA SER A 292 -32.57 9.01 -14.25
C SER A 292 -32.24 9.76 -15.55
N GLU A 293 -31.07 9.55 -16.14
CA GLU A 293 -30.58 10.25 -17.31
C GLU A 293 -31.57 10.12 -18.49
N LYS A 294 -31.91 11.25 -19.16
CA LYS A 294 -32.85 11.23 -20.27
C LYS A 294 -32.23 10.57 -21.50
N ARG A 295 -32.94 9.64 -22.11
CA ARG A 295 -32.53 9.02 -23.38
C ARG A 295 -32.87 9.93 -24.57
N ASN A 296 -31.89 10.37 -25.34
CA ASN A 296 -32.07 11.13 -26.57
C ASN A 296 -32.04 10.17 -27.76
N ARG A 297 -33.23 9.72 -28.19
CA ARG A 297 -33.37 8.72 -29.28
C ARG A 297 -33.07 9.24 -30.67
N ASP A 298 -33.12 10.57 -30.85
CA ASP A 298 -32.86 11.23 -32.11
C ASP A 298 -31.36 11.30 -32.45
N TYR A 299 -30.52 11.02 -31.46
CA TYR A 299 -29.07 10.95 -31.61
C TYR A 299 -28.62 9.48 -31.65
N GLU A 300 -28.29 9.01 -32.86
CA GLU A 300 -27.72 7.69 -33.05
C GLU A 300 -26.20 7.75 -33.17
N PRO A 301 -25.47 6.64 -32.88
CA PRO A 301 -24.03 6.60 -33.15
C PRO A 301 -23.71 6.99 -34.60
N LEU A 302 -22.75 7.88 -34.78
CA LEU A 302 -22.34 8.35 -36.10
C LEU A 302 -21.64 7.23 -36.87
N THR A 303 -21.97 7.09 -38.15
CA THR A 303 -21.22 6.25 -39.09
C THR A 303 -19.90 6.93 -39.46
N LYS A 304 -18.93 6.16 -39.98
CA LYS A 304 -17.64 6.70 -40.43
C LYS A 304 -17.84 7.82 -41.47
N ALA A 305 -18.74 7.63 -42.42
CA ALA A 305 -19.04 8.62 -43.48
C ALA A 305 -19.68 9.91 -42.94
N GLN A 306 -20.41 9.84 -41.81
CA GLN A 306 -20.93 11.02 -41.11
C GLN A 306 -19.83 11.76 -40.38
N LYS A 307 -18.97 11.04 -39.64
CA LYS A 307 -17.83 11.63 -38.94
C LYS A 307 -16.85 12.36 -39.86
N GLU A 308 -16.59 11.81 -41.03
CA GLU A 308 -15.72 12.44 -42.04
C GLU A 308 -16.25 13.81 -42.54
N LYS A 309 -17.52 14.11 -42.33
CA LYS A 309 -18.18 15.38 -42.76
C LYS A 309 -18.39 16.36 -41.59
N MET A 310 -17.99 16.01 -40.39
CA MET A 310 -18.22 16.82 -39.17
C MET A 310 -16.88 17.26 -38.59
N SER A 311 -16.88 18.32 -37.84
CA SER A 311 -15.71 18.68 -36.99
C SER A 311 -15.61 17.75 -35.79
N ASP A 312 -14.41 17.63 -35.19
CA ASP A 312 -14.20 16.81 -34.00
C ASP A 312 -15.09 17.28 -32.83
N THR A 313 -15.30 18.60 -32.70
CA THR A 313 -16.17 19.20 -31.67
C THR A 313 -17.64 18.79 -31.88
N ASP A 314 -18.13 18.82 -33.12
CA ASP A 314 -19.51 18.42 -33.43
C ASP A 314 -19.72 16.92 -33.20
N ILE A 315 -18.71 16.09 -33.50
CA ILE A 315 -18.72 14.65 -33.23
C ILE A 315 -18.83 14.41 -31.72
N GLU A 316 -18.03 15.10 -30.92
CA GLU A 316 -18.03 14.95 -29.47
C GLU A 316 -19.40 15.35 -28.86
N LEU A 317 -19.94 16.48 -29.26
CA LEU A 317 -21.26 16.94 -28.81
C LEU A 317 -22.37 15.96 -29.21
N TRP A 318 -22.36 15.49 -30.47
CA TRP A 318 -23.32 14.49 -30.94
C TRP A 318 -23.24 13.18 -30.19
N GLU A 319 -22.02 12.65 -30.02
CA GLU A 319 -21.82 11.39 -29.31
C GLU A 319 -22.18 11.49 -27.83
N LYS A 320 -21.99 12.65 -27.20
CA LYS A 320 -22.44 12.90 -25.84
C LYS A 320 -23.97 12.74 -25.72
N GLU A 321 -24.72 13.31 -26.64
CA GLU A 321 -26.17 13.16 -26.67
C GLU A 321 -26.58 11.70 -27.02
N ALA A 322 -25.86 11.07 -27.93
CA ALA A 322 -26.12 9.68 -28.33
C ALA A 322 -25.84 8.67 -27.19
N LYS A 323 -24.90 8.97 -26.29
CA LYS A 323 -24.58 8.16 -25.09
C LYS A 323 -25.57 8.39 -23.95
N SER A 324 -26.30 9.51 -23.94
CA SER A 324 -27.18 9.89 -22.84
C SER A 324 -28.31 8.85 -22.62
N GLY A 325 -28.55 8.52 -21.35
CA GLY A 325 -29.65 7.67 -20.90
C GLY A 325 -29.59 6.22 -21.35
N MET A 326 -28.44 5.69 -21.68
CA MET A 326 -28.29 4.26 -22.08
C MET A 326 -28.61 3.28 -20.98
N LEU A 327 -28.42 3.66 -19.72
CA LEU A 327 -28.72 2.84 -18.53
C LEU A 327 -29.98 3.34 -17.79
N ARG A 328 -30.82 4.16 -18.44
CA ARG A 328 -32.07 4.62 -17.86
C ARG A 328 -33.00 3.47 -17.49
N GLY A 329 -33.38 3.41 -16.21
CA GLY A 329 -34.27 2.38 -15.71
C GLY A 329 -33.69 0.95 -15.73
N ASP A 330 -32.34 0.82 -15.77
CA ASP A 330 -31.69 -0.48 -15.77
C ASP A 330 -31.98 -1.26 -14.48
N ASN A 331 -32.55 -2.43 -14.61
CA ASN A 331 -33.02 -3.23 -13.47
C ASN A 331 -31.88 -3.72 -12.56
N LEU A 332 -30.71 -4.05 -13.14
CA LEU A 332 -29.56 -4.51 -12.37
C LEU A 332 -29.02 -3.37 -11.49
N LEU A 333 -28.83 -2.21 -12.09
CA LEU A 333 -28.35 -1.03 -11.36
C LEU A 333 -29.36 -0.58 -10.29
N ASN A 334 -30.64 -0.64 -10.57
CA ASN A 334 -31.68 -0.29 -9.61
C ASN A 334 -31.69 -1.23 -8.41
N SER A 335 -31.47 -2.54 -8.65
CA SER A 335 -31.34 -3.55 -7.59
C SER A 335 -30.12 -3.29 -6.72
N ILE A 336 -28.94 -3.04 -7.33
CA ILE A 336 -27.70 -2.72 -6.64
C ILE A 336 -27.85 -1.45 -5.79
N TYR A 337 -28.39 -0.38 -6.40
CA TYR A 337 -28.65 0.89 -5.74
C TYR A 337 -29.52 0.73 -4.49
N SER A 338 -30.65 0.04 -4.65
CA SER A 338 -31.61 -0.21 -3.55
C SER A 338 -30.96 -1.06 -2.45
N SER A 339 -30.20 -2.08 -2.83
CA SER A 339 -29.51 -2.97 -1.87
C SER A 339 -28.48 -2.23 -1.03
N ILE A 340 -27.65 -1.36 -1.67
CA ILE A 340 -26.64 -0.53 -0.97
C ILE A 340 -27.31 0.43 -0.02
N ARG A 341 -28.36 1.14 -0.49
CA ARG A 341 -29.12 2.10 0.30
C ARG A 341 -29.78 1.46 1.53
N MET A 342 -30.45 0.32 1.33
CA MET A 342 -31.06 -0.42 2.44
C MET A 342 -30.03 -0.84 3.48
N THR A 343 -28.86 -1.31 3.04
CA THR A 343 -27.80 -1.73 3.97
C THR A 343 -27.29 -0.58 4.82
N ALA A 344 -27.11 0.61 4.24
CA ALA A 344 -26.71 1.79 4.99
C ALA A 344 -27.76 2.27 6.01
N SER A 345 -29.03 1.93 5.79
CA SER A 345 -30.14 2.28 6.70
C SER A 345 -30.48 1.16 7.70
N ASN A 346 -29.80 0.02 7.66
CA ASN A 346 -30.09 -1.10 8.54
C ASN A 346 -29.71 -0.83 9.99
N ILE A 347 -30.49 -1.45 10.90
CA ILE A 347 -30.11 -1.60 12.30
C ILE A 347 -29.31 -2.87 12.43
N VAL A 348 -28.14 -2.82 13.06
CA VAL A 348 -27.36 -3.99 13.42
C VAL A 348 -27.94 -4.59 14.69
N SER A 349 -28.58 -5.75 14.53
CA SER A 349 -29.25 -6.47 15.63
C SER A 349 -28.21 -7.14 16.53
N GLY A 350 -28.61 -7.43 17.79
CA GLY A 350 -27.75 -8.19 18.71
C GLY A 350 -26.62 -7.38 19.36
N LEU A 351 -26.49 -6.09 19.05
CA LEU A 351 -25.55 -5.22 19.75
C LEU A 351 -26.17 -4.75 21.08
N SER A 352 -25.39 -4.84 22.17
CA SER A 352 -25.77 -4.30 23.48
C SER A 352 -25.59 -2.76 23.55
N SER A 353 -24.89 -2.19 22.60
CA SER A 353 -24.63 -0.76 22.53
C SER A 353 -25.80 0.02 21.92
N LYS A 354 -25.94 1.28 22.34
CA LYS A 354 -26.84 2.24 21.71
C LYS A 354 -26.41 2.61 20.27
N TYR A 355 -25.15 2.33 19.89
CA TYR A 355 -24.57 2.59 18.59
C TYR A 355 -24.80 1.38 17.67
N ASN A 356 -25.98 1.28 17.11
CA ASN A 356 -26.39 0.16 16.24
C ASN A 356 -26.89 0.60 14.86
N THR A 357 -26.84 1.89 14.55
CA THR A 357 -27.17 2.48 13.25
C THR A 357 -26.15 3.55 12.87
N LEU A 358 -26.00 3.83 11.58
CA LEU A 358 -25.13 4.94 11.14
C LEU A 358 -25.56 6.29 11.74
N SER A 359 -26.86 6.52 11.90
CA SER A 359 -27.37 7.77 12.47
C SER A 359 -27.00 7.95 13.95
N SER A 360 -26.84 6.85 14.70
CA SER A 360 -26.48 6.92 16.12
C SER A 360 -25.01 7.37 16.35
N VAL A 361 -24.19 7.37 15.30
CA VAL A 361 -22.79 7.82 15.33
C VAL A 361 -22.56 9.09 14.47
N GLY A 362 -23.62 9.84 14.17
CA GLY A 362 -23.51 11.09 13.42
C GLY A 362 -23.41 10.94 11.90
N ILE A 363 -23.70 9.73 11.34
CA ILE A 363 -23.74 9.51 9.89
C ILE A 363 -25.22 9.43 9.47
N THR A 364 -25.73 10.47 8.85
CA THR A 364 -27.16 10.63 8.52
C THR A 364 -27.37 10.69 7.01
N THR A 365 -28.58 10.41 6.56
CA THR A 365 -29.00 10.69 5.18
C THR A 365 -29.57 12.09 5.08
N GLY A 366 -29.30 12.77 3.99
CA GLY A 366 -29.90 14.06 3.68
C GLY A 366 -31.33 13.96 3.16
N ASP A 367 -31.81 15.02 2.51
CA ASP A 367 -33.15 15.12 1.95
C ASP A 367 -33.40 14.07 0.85
N TYR A 368 -34.69 13.82 0.56
CA TYR A 368 -35.11 12.89 -0.49
C TYR A 368 -34.46 13.17 -1.86
N SER A 369 -34.26 14.47 -2.17
CA SER A 369 -33.61 14.93 -3.41
C SER A 369 -32.15 14.54 -3.54
N GLU A 370 -31.47 14.20 -2.44
CA GLU A 370 -30.06 13.80 -2.43
C GLU A 370 -29.86 12.30 -2.74
N ASN A 371 -30.96 11.59 -3.04
CA ASN A 371 -30.90 10.19 -3.46
C ASN A 371 -30.17 9.25 -2.48
N GLY A 372 -30.27 9.54 -1.17
CA GLY A 372 -29.71 8.69 -0.12
C GLY A 372 -28.21 8.85 0.10
N LYS A 373 -27.62 10.00 -0.23
CA LYS A 373 -26.26 10.36 0.18
C LYS A 373 -26.15 10.38 1.70
N LEU A 374 -24.96 10.03 2.17
CA LEU A 374 -24.60 10.07 3.59
C LEU A 374 -23.85 11.36 3.91
N HIS A 375 -24.18 11.96 5.05
CA HIS A 375 -23.53 13.12 5.63
C HIS A 375 -22.92 12.74 6.96
N LEU A 376 -21.70 13.21 7.23
CA LEU A 376 -20.98 12.97 8.47
C LEU A 376 -20.97 14.23 9.33
N ASN A 377 -21.43 14.10 10.56
CA ASN A 377 -21.06 14.98 11.65
C ASN A 377 -19.85 14.38 12.37
N GLU A 378 -18.67 14.94 12.12
CA GLU A 378 -17.42 14.42 12.67
C GLU A 378 -17.35 14.56 14.20
N GLU A 379 -17.94 15.60 14.76
CA GLU A 379 -17.98 15.83 16.21
C GLU A 379 -18.77 14.71 16.92
N ASP A 380 -19.95 14.37 16.39
CA ASP A 380 -20.77 13.28 16.93
C ASP A 380 -20.08 11.93 16.77
N LEU A 381 -19.39 11.67 15.65
CA LEU A 381 -18.64 10.43 15.46
C LEU A 381 -17.50 10.30 16.45
N ARG A 382 -16.73 11.38 16.67
CA ARG A 382 -15.65 11.41 17.64
C ARG A 382 -16.18 11.23 19.07
N ALA A 383 -17.28 11.87 19.42
CA ALA A 383 -17.93 11.70 20.71
C ALA A 383 -18.42 10.25 20.92
N ALA A 384 -18.96 9.60 19.90
CA ALA A 384 -19.38 8.22 19.97
C ALA A 384 -18.18 7.27 20.15
N LEU A 385 -17.10 7.47 19.38
CA LEU A 385 -15.84 6.69 19.49
C LEU A 385 -15.18 6.85 20.87
N ALA A 386 -15.23 8.07 21.44
CA ALA A 386 -14.68 8.32 22.77
C ALA A 386 -15.53 7.68 23.88
N ALA A 387 -16.86 7.65 23.73
CA ALA A 387 -17.78 7.12 24.73
C ALA A 387 -17.86 5.59 24.75
N ASP A 388 -17.87 4.95 23.56
CA ASP A 388 -17.96 3.50 23.42
C ASP A 388 -17.27 3.04 22.12
N PRO A 389 -15.94 3.01 22.10
CA PRO A 389 -15.17 2.63 20.90
C PRO A 389 -15.50 1.21 20.42
N GLU A 390 -15.78 0.29 21.34
CA GLU A 390 -16.10 -1.10 21.02
C GLU A 390 -17.50 -1.22 20.38
N GLY A 391 -18.49 -0.52 20.91
CA GLY A 391 -19.84 -0.48 20.34
C GLY A 391 -19.85 0.09 18.94
N VAL A 392 -19.16 1.21 18.71
CA VAL A 392 -19.01 1.81 17.38
C VAL A 392 -18.25 0.87 16.43
N MET A 393 -17.15 0.26 16.88
CA MET A 393 -16.40 -0.71 16.10
C MET A 393 -17.30 -1.88 15.69
N ASN A 394 -18.02 -2.49 16.63
CA ASN A 394 -18.86 -3.65 16.37
C ASN A 394 -20.02 -3.33 15.39
N MET A 395 -20.57 -2.12 15.42
CA MET A 395 -21.56 -1.68 14.42
C MET A 395 -21.07 -1.80 12.98
N PHE A 396 -19.77 -1.59 12.74
CA PHE A 396 -19.18 -1.76 11.40
C PHE A 396 -18.64 -3.17 11.16
N THR A 397 -18.06 -3.82 12.18
CA THR A 397 -17.16 -4.97 12.02
C THR A 397 -17.74 -6.30 12.50
N GLN A 398 -18.89 -6.32 13.19
CA GLN A 398 -19.43 -7.55 13.74
C GLN A 398 -19.66 -8.60 12.65
N THR A 399 -19.21 -9.82 12.92
CA THR A 399 -19.46 -11.00 12.07
C THR A 399 -20.51 -11.89 12.73
N SER A 400 -21.46 -12.42 11.95
CA SER A 400 -22.49 -13.36 12.40
C SER A 400 -22.94 -14.21 11.22
N ASP A 401 -23.55 -15.36 11.49
CA ASP A 401 -24.25 -16.15 10.47
C ASP A 401 -25.62 -15.54 10.15
N THR A 402 -26.18 -14.74 11.05
CA THR A 402 -27.45 -14.01 10.86
C THR A 402 -27.18 -12.68 10.13
N PRO A 403 -27.74 -12.45 8.92
CA PRO A 403 -27.45 -11.25 8.14
C PRO A 403 -27.75 -9.93 8.86
N SER A 404 -28.80 -9.84 9.67
CA SER A 404 -29.19 -8.62 10.41
C SER A 404 -28.25 -8.29 11.58
N GLU A 405 -27.44 -9.23 12.03
CA GLU A 405 -26.46 -9.06 13.11
C GLU A 405 -25.09 -8.68 12.59
N LYS A 406 -24.86 -8.81 11.28
CA LYS A 406 -23.58 -8.39 10.68
C LYS A 406 -23.43 -6.88 10.73
N GLY A 407 -22.21 -6.43 11.00
CA GLY A 407 -21.86 -5.01 10.93
C GLY A 407 -22.09 -4.43 9.52
N ILE A 408 -22.40 -3.14 9.46
CA ILE A 408 -22.79 -2.47 8.19
C ILE A 408 -21.70 -2.61 7.11
N ALA A 409 -20.43 -2.50 7.49
CA ALA A 409 -19.32 -2.65 6.55
C ALA A 409 -19.18 -4.11 6.06
N VAL A 410 -19.43 -5.07 6.94
CA VAL A 410 -19.42 -6.51 6.57
C VAL A 410 -20.54 -6.81 5.59
N GLN A 411 -21.78 -6.34 5.86
CA GLN A 411 -22.91 -6.52 4.95
C GLN A 411 -22.65 -5.92 3.57
N LEU A 412 -22.10 -4.68 3.51
CA LEU A 412 -21.80 -4.02 2.24
C LEU A 412 -20.69 -4.74 1.49
N TYR A 413 -19.62 -5.12 2.19
CA TYR A 413 -18.51 -5.84 1.57
C TYR A 413 -18.98 -7.17 0.94
N GLU A 414 -19.79 -7.95 1.65
CA GLU A 414 -20.32 -9.24 1.16
C GLU A 414 -21.25 -9.06 -0.05
N LYS A 415 -22.06 -8.00 -0.08
CA LYS A 415 -22.94 -7.70 -1.21
C LYS A 415 -22.23 -7.20 -2.46
N LEU A 416 -21.05 -6.61 -2.28
CA LEU A 416 -20.24 -6.05 -3.37
C LEU A 416 -19.15 -7.01 -3.87
N ASN A 417 -19.00 -8.18 -3.26
CA ASN A 417 -18.02 -9.21 -3.61
C ASN A 417 -18.68 -10.32 -4.44
#